data_624db61e446ea1be39a995cde847e097
#
_entry.id   624db61e446ea1be39a995cde847e097
#
_cell.length_a   1.000
_cell.length_b   1.000
_cell.length_c   1.000
_cell.angle_alpha   90.00
_cell.angle_beta   90.00
_cell.angle_gamma   90.00
#
_symmetry.space_group_name_H-M   'P 1'
#
loop_
_entity.id
_entity.type
_entity.pdbx_description
1 polymer ?
#
loop_
_entity_poly.entity_id
_entity_poly.type
_entity_poly.pdbx_seq_one_letter_code
_entity_poly.pdbx_strand_id
1 'polypeptide(L)'
;SQVIDGFQYFKIFDDQRLEYILLAAGMSENAYTIGKLAVMQIQNLLTAYKERLDKENFVKNLLRDNLLLVDIYNRSKKLHIEVEQRRVAFLIQAEYEKDQNLLEATKEVESGADSDFITAVDEKSIVYVTPVNGNEGQVQFIQHAKEIKEGLNEYGIKDVKIAIGNIAETIKDVSRSYKEAQIALEVSKIFYEDASVIAYNQLGIGRLIYQLP
;
A
#
# COMPACT_ATOMS: atom_id res chain seq x y z
N SER A 1 32.09 5.39 19.67
CA SER A 1 31.73 4.59 20.87
C SER A 1 32.47 5.14 22.08
N GLN A 2 31.86 5.05 23.23
CA GLN A 2 32.46 5.33 24.52
C GLN A 2 32.38 4.07 25.37
N VAL A 3 33.37 3.83 26.24
CA VAL A 3 33.36 2.69 27.18
C VAL A 3 33.18 3.26 28.59
N ILE A 4 32.13 2.82 29.30
CA ILE A 4 31.83 3.23 30.66
C ILE A 4 31.32 1.98 31.41
N ASP A 5 31.90 1.70 32.59
CA ASP A 5 31.45 0.61 33.48
C ASP A 5 31.34 -0.79 32.84
N GLY A 6 32.25 -1.15 31.93
CA GLY A 6 32.23 -2.44 31.26
C GLY A 6 31.25 -2.56 30.07
N PHE A 7 30.63 -1.46 29.69
CA PHE A 7 29.75 -1.38 28.53
C PHE A 7 30.32 -0.48 27.45
N GLN A 8 30.07 -0.86 26.22
CA GLN A 8 30.35 -0.04 25.04
C GLN A 8 29.06 0.62 24.56
N TYR A 9 29.09 1.94 24.42
CA TYR A 9 27.96 2.78 24.05
C TYR A 9 28.08 3.18 22.58
N PHE A 10 27.10 2.86 21.78
CA PHE A 10 27.01 3.22 20.36
C PHE A 10 25.83 4.14 20.12
N LYS A 11 26.07 5.27 19.49
CA LYS A 11 25.02 6.23 19.12
C LYS A 11 24.38 5.85 17.81
N ILE A 12 23.06 5.87 17.77
CA ILE A 12 22.24 5.67 16.58
C ILE A 12 21.55 6.99 16.29
N PHE A 13 21.82 7.53 15.10
CA PHE A 13 21.30 8.80 14.66
C PHE A 13 20.18 8.60 13.64
N ASP A 14 19.22 9.51 13.67
CA ASP A 14 18.18 9.66 12.69
C ASP A 14 18.18 11.12 12.20
N ASP A 15 18.44 11.35 10.91
CA ASP A 15 18.57 12.69 10.31
C ASP A 15 19.40 13.67 11.17
N GLN A 16 20.59 13.24 11.62
CA GLN A 16 21.52 13.97 12.51
C GLN A 16 21.04 14.13 13.97
N ARG A 17 19.86 13.65 14.32
CA ARG A 17 19.37 13.64 15.69
C ARG A 17 19.71 12.31 16.36
N LEU A 18 20.22 12.36 17.59
CA LEU A 18 20.45 11.16 18.40
C LEU A 18 19.10 10.58 18.84
N GLU A 19 18.74 9.40 18.34
CA GLU A 19 17.47 8.74 18.67
C GLU A 19 17.65 7.60 19.67
N TYR A 20 18.70 6.78 19.48
CA TYR A 20 18.93 5.62 20.34
C TYR A 20 20.40 5.50 20.73
N ILE A 21 20.62 4.80 21.86
CA ILE A 21 21.93 4.35 22.30
C ILE A 21 21.89 2.84 22.44
N LEU A 22 22.73 2.13 21.68
CA LEU A 22 22.94 0.70 21.84
C LEU A 22 24.04 0.47 22.88
N LEU A 23 23.75 -0.41 23.84
CA LEU A 23 24.75 -0.85 24.84
C LEU A 23 25.18 -2.28 24.52
N ALA A 24 26.46 -2.51 24.38
CA ALA A 24 27.07 -3.82 24.28
C ALA A 24 27.85 -4.14 25.55
N ALA A 25 27.51 -5.22 26.21
CA ALA A 25 28.27 -5.70 27.38
C ALA A 25 29.60 -6.32 26.95
N GLY A 26 30.69 -5.95 27.60
CA GLY A 26 32.02 -6.46 27.35
C GLY A 26 32.96 -5.43 26.73
N MET A 27 34.26 -5.62 26.99
CA MET A 27 35.33 -4.71 26.56
C MET A 27 36.21 -5.32 25.47
N SER A 28 35.83 -6.51 24.95
CA SER A 28 36.59 -7.19 23.90
C SER A 28 36.41 -6.51 22.53
N GLU A 29 37.37 -6.69 21.67
CA GLU A 29 37.30 -6.26 20.26
C GLU A 29 36.12 -6.88 19.53
N ASN A 30 35.76 -8.12 19.87
CA ASN A 30 34.58 -8.80 19.35
C ASN A 30 33.28 -8.09 19.77
N ALA A 31 33.16 -7.66 21.05
CA ALA A 31 32.00 -6.92 21.52
C ALA A 31 31.83 -5.58 20.78
N TYR A 32 32.96 -4.90 20.52
CA TYR A 32 32.97 -3.68 19.70
C TYR A 32 32.51 -3.93 18.28
N THR A 33 33.02 -4.96 17.61
CA THR A 33 32.68 -5.30 16.22
C THR A 33 31.22 -5.68 16.10
N ILE A 34 30.69 -6.52 17.01
CA ILE A 34 29.27 -6.90 17.06
C ILE A 34 28.39 -5.67 17.28
N GLY A 35 28.74 -4.81 18.26
CA GLY A 35 28.02 -3.57 18.53
C GLY A 35 27.97 -2.65 17.31
N LYS A 36 29.08 -2.48 16.59
CA LYS A 36 29.14 -1.68 15.36
C LYS A 36 28.30 -2.25 14.23
N LEU A 37 28.30 -3.57 14.03
CA LEU A 37 27.45 -4.24 13.06
C LEU A 37 25.96 -4.08 13.41
N ALA A 38 25.61 -4.25 14.69
CA ALA A 38 24.24 -4.06 15.17
C ALA A 38 23.75 -2.63 14.92
N VAL A 39 24.57 -1.60 15.20
CA VAL A 39 24.22 -0.21 14.89
C VAL A 39 23.94 -0.01 13.41
N MET A 40 24.81 -0.56 12.55
CA MET A 40 24.63 -0.45 11.09
C MET A 40 23.32 -1.10 10.62
N GLN A 41 23.00 -2.29 11.15
CA GLN A 41 21.74 -2.95 10.85
C GLN A 41 20.52 -2.17 11.36
N ILE A 42 20.57 -1.62 12.57
CA ILE A 42 19.47 -0.81 13.11
C ILE A 42 19.30 0.47 12.27
N GLN A 43 20.36 1.13 11.87
CA GLN A 43 20.27 2.32 10.99
C GLN A 43 19.64 1.98 9.64
N ASN A 44 20.03 0.86 9.02
CA ASN A 44 19.42 0.40 7.76
C ASN A 44 17.92 0.11 7.93
N LEU A 45 17.54 -0.55 9.03
CA LEU A 45 16.14 -0.84 9.34
C LEU A 45 15.32 0.44 9.57
N LEU A 46 15.86 1.43 10.29
CA LEU A 46 15.21 2.72 10.50
C LEU A 46 14.98 3.46 9.19
N THR A 47 16.00 3.47 8.31
CA THR A 47 15.88 4.10 6.98
C THR A 47 14.80 3.42 6.14
N ALA A 48 14.83 2.09 6.03
CA ALA A 48 13.84 1.32 5.29
C ALA A 48 12.41 1.51 5.84
N TYR A 49 12.27 1.55 7.17
CA TYR A 49 10.97 1.80 7.82
C TYR A 49 10.42 3.20 7.49
N LYS A 50 11.27 4.22 7.50
CA LYS A 50 10.88 5.59 7.12
C LYS A 50 10.46 5.69 5.66
N GLU A 51 11.24 5.12 4.76
CA GLU A 51 10.90 5.10 3.34
C GLU A 51 9.54 4.43 3.10
N ARG A 52 9.28 3.33 3.81
CA ARG A 52 7.97 2.65 3.75
C ARG A 52 6.84 3.55 4.26
N LEU A 53 7.01 4.22 5.41
CA LEU A 53 6.01 5.16 5.94
C LEU A 53 5.79 6.35 5.02
N ASP A 54 6.85 6.90 4.43
CA ASP A 54 6.76 8.00 3.46
C ASP A 54 5.98 7.57 2.22
N LYS A 55 6.22 6.34 1.70
CA LYS A 55 5.49 5.77 0.57
C LYS A 55 4.00 5.55 0.90
N GLU A 56 3.69 4.97 2.06
CA GLU A 56 2.30 4.77 2.50
C GLU A 56 1.55 6.10 2.67
N ASN A 57 2.18 7.09 3.29
CA ASN A 57 1.60 8.43 3.47
C ASN A 57 1.40 9.14 2.13
N PHE A 58 2.34 9.00 1.19
CA PHE A 58 2.21 9.54 -0.15
C PHE A 58 1.00 8.93 -0.85
N VAL A 59 0.87 7.61 -0.86
CA VAL A 59 -0.24 6.90 -1.52
C VAL A 59 -1.59 7.28 -0.89
N LYS A 60 -1.71 7.31 0.44
CA LYS A 60 -2.94 7.74 1.13
C LYS A 60 -3.38 9.15 0.74
N ASN A 61 -2.43 10.09 0.67
CA ASN A 61 -2.74 11.46 0.27
C ASN A 61 -3.06 11.57 -1.23
N LEU A 62 -2.39 10.80 -2.08
CA LEU A 62 -2.67 10.70 -3.51
C LEU A 62 -4.11 10.19 -3.77
N LEU A 63 -4.52 9.10 -3.12
CA LEU A 63 -5.87 8.53 -3.25
C LEU A 63 -6.96 9.53 -2.82
N ARG A 64 -6.69 10.32 -1.78
CA ARG A 64 -7.61 11.35 -1.26
C ARG A 64 -7.63 12.64 -2.08
N ASP A 65 -6.80 12.75 -3.12
CA ASP A 65 -6.66 13.95 -3.94
C ASP A 65 -6.18 15.18 -3.14
N ASN A 66 -5.34 14.94 -2.14
CA ASN A 66 -4.86 15.95 -1.18
C ASN A 66 -3.46 16.48 -1.54
N LEU A 67 -2.97 16.24 -2.75
CA LEU A 67 -1.64 16.65 -3.17
C LEU A 67 -1.71 17.59 -4.37
N LEU A 68 -0.87 18.62 -4.35
CA LEU A 68 -0.65 19.44 -5.54
C LEU A 68 0.16 18.66 -6.57
N LEU A 69 -0.02 18.96 -7.85
CA LEU A 69 0.71 18.29 -8.93
C LEU A 69 2.23 18.33 -8.73
N VAL A 70 2.76 19.47 -8.30
CA VAL A 70 4.20 19.63 -8.03
C VAL A 70 4.68 18.70 -6.92
N ASP A 71 3.85 18.50 -5.90
CA ASP A 71 4.18 17.59 -4.79
C ASP A 71 4.10 16.13 -5.23
N ILE A 72 3.13 15.77 -6.08
CA ILE A 72 3.04 14.44 -6.66
C ILE A 72 4.34 14.09 -7.40
N TYR A 73 4.79 14.96 -8.31
CA TYR A 73 6.02 14.71 -9.07
C TYR A 73 7.28 14.67 -8.20
N ASN A 74 7.44 15.61 -7.27
CA ASN A 74 8.61 15.68 -6.40
C ASN A 74 8.68 14.47 -5.46
N ARG A 75 7.56 14.07 -4.85
CA ARG A 75 7.51 12.90 -3.97
C ARG A 75 7.67 11.59 -4.72
N SER A 76 7.04 11.45 -5.90
CA SER A 76 7.24 10.27 -6.75
C SER A 76 8.72 10.06 -7.08
N LYS A 77 9.42 11.14 -7.47
CA LYS A 77 10.86 11.09 -7.74
C LYS A 77 11.67 10.68 -6.51
N LYS A 78 11.36 11.27 -5.33
CA LYS A 78 12.04 10.93 -4.06
C LYS A 78 11.82 9.48 -3.67
N LEU A 79 10.61 8.95 -3.91
CA LEU A 79 10.20 7.59 -3.54
C LEU A 79 10.46 6.56 -4.65
N HIS A 80 11.18 6.95 -5.71
CA HIS A 80 11.48 6.10 -6.87
C HIS A 80 10.23 5.48 -7.52
N ILE A 81 9.11 6.23 -7.53
CA ILE A 81 7.86 5.82 -8.16
C ILE A 81 7.84 6.34 -9.61
N GLU A 82 7.66 5.41 -10.55
CA GLU A 82 7.54 5.75 -11.97
C GLU A 82 6.26 6.57 -12.22
N VAL A 83 6.40 7.77 -12.78
CA VAL A 83 5.29 8.71 -12.97
C VAL A 83 4.40 8.32 -14.13
N GLU A 84 5.01 7.96 -15.27
CA GLU A 84 4.31 7.64 -16.53
C GLU A 84 3.86 6.17 -16.59
N GLN A 85 4.04 5.40 -15.53
CA GLN A 85 3.56 4.03 -15.45
C GLN A 85 2.03 4.03 -15.35
N ARG A 86 1.37 3.32 -16.28
CA ARG A 86 -0.07 3.06 -16.23
C ARG A 86 -0.40 2.17 -15.04
N ARG A 87 -1.50 2.49 -14.35
CA ARG A 87 -1.94 1.75 -13.15
C ARG A 87 -3.45 1.58 -13.13
N VAL A 88 -3.92 0.61 -12.37
CA VAL A 88 -5.35 0.42 -12.08
C VAL A 88 -5.55 0.26 -10.58
N ALA A 89 -6.62 0.82 -10.06
CA ALA A 89 -6.99 0.71 -8.65
C ALA A 89 -8.09 -0.34 -8.45
N PHE A 90 -7.85 -1.24 -7.50
CA PHE A 90 -8.83 -2.18 -6.96
C PHE A 90 -9.21 -1.72 -5.56
N LEU A 91 -10.50 -1.58 -5.31
CA LEU A 91 -11.03 -1.34 -3.96
C LEU A 91 -11.59 -2.66 -3.44
N ILE A 92 -10.96 -3.19 -2.42
CA ILE A 92 -11.28 -4.46 -1.78
C ILE A 92 -12.01 -4.14 -0.48
N GLN A 93 -13.24 -4.60 -0.33
CA GLN A 93 -14.01 -4.46 0.88
C GLN A 93 -14.43 -5.83 1.40
N ALA A 94 -14.28 -6.06 2.70
CA ALA A 94 -14.70 -7.28 3.36
C ALA A 94 -15.19 -6.99 4.78
N GLU A 95 -16.08 -7.83 5.28
CA GLU A 95 -16.37 -7.93 6.70
C GLU A 95 -15.52 -9.06 7.28
N TYR A 96 -14.79 -8.79 8.34
CA TYR A 96 -13.87 -9.76 8.96
C TYR A 96 -13.88 -9.65 10.48
N GLU A 97 -13.50 -10.73 11.15
CA GLU A 97 -13.43 -10.80 12.60
C GLU A 97 -12.20 -10.02 13.12
N LYS A 98 -12.22 -9.65 14.41
CA LYS A 98 -11.18 -8.77 15.01
C LYS A 98 -9.76 -9.34 14.99
N ASP A 99 -9.61 -10.63 14.89
CA ASP A 99 -8.35 -11.36 14.83
C ASP A 99 -7.81 -11.54 13.41
N GLN A 100 -8.56 -11.13 12.39
CA GLN A 100 -8.17 -11.16 10.99
C GLN A 100 -7.67 -9.78 10.55
N ASN A 101 -6.66 -9.75 9.69
CA ASN A 101 -6.07 -8.53 9.14
C ASN A 101 -6.17 -8.53 7.62
N LEU A 102 -7.17 -7.85 7.09
CA LEU A 102 -7.40 -7.74 5.64
C LEU A 102 -6.18 -7.17 4.90
N LEU A 103 -5.49 -6.19 5.48
CA LEU A 103 -4.32 -5.57 4.87
C LEU A 103 -3.16 -6.58 4.71
N GLU A 104 -2.86 -7.32 5.76
CA GLU A 104 -1.77 -8.31 5.71
C GLU A 104 -2.15 -9.48 4.80
N ALA A 105 -3.38 -9.98 4.86
CA ALA A 105 -3.85 -11.02 3.95
C ALA A 105 -3.77 -10.56 2.47
N THR A 106 -4.17 -9.31 2.17
CA THR A 106 -4.06 -8.77 0.81
C THR A 106 -2.60 -8.69 0.36
N LYS A 107 -1.68 -8.29 1.24
CA LYS A 107 -0.24 -8.26 0.93
C LYS A 107 0.35 -9.65 0.69
N GLU A 108 -0.10 -10.65 1.42
CA GLU A 108 0.35 -12.05 1.23
C GLU A 108 -0.16 -12.62 -0.10
N VAL A 109 -1.44 -12.38 -0.43
CA VAL A 109 -2.04 -12.80 -1.72
C VAL A 109 -1.34 -12.13 -2.90
N GLU A 110 -1.03 -10.83 -2.78
CA GLU A 110 -0.40 -10.02 -3.81
C GLU A 110 1.11 -9.82 -3.55
N SER A 111 1.75 -10.81 -2.93
CA SER A 111 3.18 -10.74 -2.64
C SER A 111 4.00 -10.82 -3.93
N GLY A 112 4.57 -9.72 -4.38
CA GLY A 112 5.56 -9.86 -5.44
C GLY A 112 6.00 -8.65 -6.24
N ALA A 113 5.40 -7.48 -6.16
CA ALA A 113 5.87 -6.36 -6.95
C ALA A 113 6.16 -5.10 -6.12
N ASP A 114 7.41 -4.64 -6.13
CA ASP A 114 7.85 -3.40 -5.45
C ASP A 114 7.13 -2.14 -5.95
N SER A 115 6.51 -2.23 -7.13
CA SER A 115 5.78 -1.12 -7.77
C SER A 115 4.32 -1.02 -7.35
N ASP A 116 3.80 -1.99 -6.63
CA ASP A 116 2.42 -2.02 -6.17
C ASP A 116 2.21 -1.20 -4.90
N PHE A 117 1.00 -0.66 -4.76
CA PHE A 117 0.60 0.03 -3.55
C PHE A 117 -0.60 -0.69 -2.92
N ILE A 118 -0.41 -1.17 -1.71
CA ILE A 118 -1.49 -1.76 -0.91
C ILE A 118 -1.62 -0.96 0.38
N THR A 119 -2.77 -0.33 0.60
CA THR A 119 -3.00 0.51 1.77
C THR A 119 -4.43 0.41 2.27
N ALA A 120 -4.60 0.40 3.59
CA ALA A 120 -5.92 0.54 4.20
C ALA A 120 -6.39 1.99 4.07
N VAL A 121 -7.63 2.17 3.62
CA VAL A 121 -8.29 3.48 3.50
C VAL A 121 -9.32 3.69 4.60
N ASP A 122 -9.89 2.62 5.11
CA ASP A 122 -10.71 2.55 6.32
C ASP A 122 -10.60 1.17 6.99
N GLU A 123 -11.43 0.90 8.01
CA GLU A 123 -11.38 -0.34 8.79
C GLU A 123 -11.77 -1.58 7.99
N LYS A 124 -12.55 -1.44 6.93
CA LYS A 124 -13.10 -2.55 6.12
C LYS A 124 -12.61 -2.56 4.68
N SER A 125 -11.81 -1.57 4.28
CA SER A 125 -11.47 -1.35 2.88
C SER A 125 -9.97 -1.17 2.67
N ILE A 126 -9.45 -1.93 1.71
CA ILE A 126 -8.08 -1.86 1.22
C ILE A 126 -8.10 -1.37 -0.22
N VAL A 127 -7.18 -0.50 -0.56
CA VAL A 127 -6.90 -0.14 -1.96
C VAL A 127 -5.62 -0.82 -2.38
N TYR A 128 -5.72 -1.56 -3.46
CA TYR A 128 -4.60 -2.15 -4.18
C TYR A 128 -4.46 -1.44 -5.52
N VAL A 129 -3.29 -0.88 -5.79
CA VAL A 129 -2.97 -0.20 -7.04
C VAL A 129 -1.79 -0.92 -7.68
N THR A 130 -1.98 -1.47 -8.86
CA THR A 130 -0.97 -2.24 -9.58
C THR A 130 -0.65 -1.62 -10.93
N PRO A 131 0.60 -1.74 -11.41
CA PRO A 131 0.96 -1.40 -12.78
C PRO A 131 0.16 -2.19 -13.81
N VAL A 132 -0.14 -1.55 -14.93
CA VAL A 132 -0.75 -2.19 -16.09
C VAL A 132 0.34 -2.52 -17.09
N ASN A 133 0.50 -3.80 -17.41
CA ASN A 133 1.52 -4.29 -18.32
C ASN A 133 0.96 -4.49 -19.73
N GLY A 134 1.68 -4.02 -20.73
CA GLY A 134 1.30 -4.22 -22.13
C GLY A 134 -0.12 -3.79 -22.45
N ASN A 135 -0.91 -4.71 -23.02
CA ASN A 135 -2.30 -4.47 -23.46
C ASN A 135 -3.33 -5.07 -22.49
N GLU A 136 -2.97 -5.21 -21.22
CA GLU A 136 -3.95 -5.65 -20.22
C GLU A 136 -5.16 -4.73 -20.19
N GLY A 137 -6.33 -5.34 -20.05
CA GLY A 137 -7.61 -4.64 -20.06
C GLY A 137 -8.59 -5.22 -19.06
N GLN A 138 -9.84 -4.84 -19.19
CA GLN A 138 -10.89 -5.17 -18.24
C GLN A 138 -11.03 -6.66 -17.93
N VAL A 139 -10.91 -7.53 -18.92
CA VAL A 139 -11.08 -8.99 -18.74
C VAL A 139 -10.00 -9.53 -17.79
N GLN A 140 -8.76 -9.10 -17.97
CA GLN A 140 -7.64 -9.49 -17.13
C GLN A 140 -7.80 -8.95 -15.71
N PHE A 141 -8.24 -7.70 -15.56
CA PHE A 141 -8.46 -7.11 -14.23
C PHE A 141 -9.60 -7.80 -13.47
N ILE A 142 -10.69 -8.19 -14.15
CA ILE A 142 -11.77 -8.95 -13.52
C ILE A 142 -11.28 -10.35 -13.11
N GLN A 143 -10.47 -10.98 -13.93
CA GLN A 143 -9.88 -12.27 -13.59
C GLN A 143 -8.95 -12.15 -12.38
N HIS A 144 -8.06 -11.15 -12.38
CA HIS A 144 -7.17 -10.88 -11.26
C HIS A 144 -7.95 -10.60 -9.96
N ALA A 145 -9.02 -9.80 -10.04
CA ALA A 145 -9.89 -9.55 -8.88
C ALA A 145 -10.54 -10.84 -8.32
N LYS A 146 -10.88 -11.79 -9.18
CA LYS A 146 -11.39 -13.10 -8.72
C LYS A 146 -10.30 -13.92 -8.02
N GLU A 147 -9.08 -13.90 -8.54
CA GLU A 147 -7.92 -14.55 -7.93
C GLU A 147 -7.60 -13.95 -6.55
N ILE A 148 -7.61 -12.61 -6.42
CA ILE A 148 -7.49 -11.94 -5.12
C ILE A 148 -8.57 -12.40 -4.16
N LYS A 149 -9.84 -12.45 -4.62
CA LYS A 149 -10.95 -12.90 -3.77
C LYS A 149 -10.79 -14.34 -3.32
N GLU A 150 -10.39 -15.24 -4.21
CA GLU A 150 -10.12 -16.64 -3.88
C GLU A 150 -8.99 -16.77 -2.88
N GLY A 151 -7.88 -16.07 -3.09
CA GLY A 151 -6.78 -16.02 -2.13
C GLY A 151 -7.22 -15.51 -0.75
N LEU A 152 -7.97 -14.41 -0.67
CA LEU A 152 -8.49 -13.89 0.59
C LEU A 152 -9.44 -14.88 1.31
N ASN A 153 -10.25 -15.63 0.55
CA ASN A 153 -11.09 -16.69 1.13
C ASN A 153 -10.25 -17.82 1.77
N GLU A 154 -9.10 -18.17 1.19
CA GLU A 154 -8.16 -19.15 1.79
C GLU A 154 -7.59 -18.66 3.12
N TYR A 155 -7.44 -17.34 3.30
CA TYR A 155 -7.11 -16.70 4.59
C TYR A 155 -8.30 -16.58 5.54
N GLY A 156 -9.46 -17.14 5.18
CA GLY A 156 -10.67 -17.12 6.00
C GLY A 156 -11.48 -15.82 5.93
N ILE A 157 -11.08 -14.84 5.10
CA ILE A 157 -11.80 -13.58 4.90
C ILE A 157 -12.93 -13.83 3.90
N LYS A 158 -14.17 -13.69 4.39
CA LYS A 158 -15.39 -13.96 3.62
C LYS A 158 -16.07 -12.67 3.17
N ASP A 159 -17.08 -12.82 2.31
CA ASP A 159 -17.91 -11.70 1.82
C ASP A 159 -17.09 -10.56 1.18
N VAL A 160 -16.00 -10.96 0.50
CA VAL A 160 -15.13 -10.03 -0.20
C VAL A 160 -15.83 -9.49 -1.44
N LYS A 161 -15.92 -8.15 -1.51
CA LYS A 161 -16.34 -7.40 -2.70
C LYS A 161 -15.16 -6.61 -3.25
N ILE A 162 -14.94 -6.69 -4.56
CA ILE A 162 -13.84 -5.98 -5.22
C ILE A 162 -14.40 -5.13 -6.36
N ALA A 163 -14.11 -3.84 -6.28
CA ALA A 163 -14.45 -2.89 -7.33
C ALA A 163 -13.19 -2.40 -8.04
N ILE A 164 -13.29 -2.20 -9.36
CA ILE A 164 -12.15 -1.88 -10.23
C ILE A 164 -12.42 -0.55 -10.92
N GLY A 165 -11.48 0.40 -10.80
CA GLY A 165 -11.50 1.66 -11.55
C GLY A 165 -11.05 1.50 -12.99
N ASN A 166 -11.05 2.59 -13.75
CA ASN A 166 -10.41 2.62 -15.06
C ASN A 166 -8.88 2.80 -14.92
N ILE A 167 -8.18 2.53 -16.00
CA ILE A 167 -6.73 2.72 -16.08
C ILE A 167 -6.40 4.20 -15.86
N ALA A 168 -5.48 4.45 -14.96
CA ALA A 168 -4.79 5.71 -14.76
C ALA A 168 -3.54 5.74 -15.66
N GLU A 169 -3.45 6.70 -16.55
CA GLU A 169 -2.33 6.80 -17.49
C GLU A 169 -1.03 7.23 -16.79
N THR A 170 -1.17 8.01 -15.72
CA THR A 170 -0.04 8.49 -14.91
C THR A 170 -0.37 8.40 -13.43
N ILE A 171 0.65 8.56 -12.57
CA ILE A 171 0.49 8.52 -11.12
C ILE A 171 -0.55 9.53 -10.59
N LYS A 172 -0.67 10.71 -11.19
CA LYS A 172 -1.65 11.74 -10.80
C LYS A 172 -3.10 11.29 -10.99
N ASP A 173 -3.33 10.40 -11.97
CA ASP A 173 -4.67 9.91 -12.32
C ASP A 173 -5.15 8.75 -11.42
N VAL A 174 -4.29 8.25 -10.53
CA VAL A 174 -4.61 7.13 -9.63
C VAL A 174 -5.76 7.48 -8.70
N SER A 175 -5.85 8.73 -8.22
CA SER A 175 -6.98 9.20 -7.41
C SER A 175 -8.32 9.08 -8.15
N ARG A 176 -8.34 9.35 -9.45
CA ARG A 176 -9.53 9.16 -10.30
C ARG A 176 -9.91 7.69 -10.39
N SER A 177 -8.94 6.81 -10.69
CA SER A 177 -9.18 5.36 -10.76
C SER A 177 -9.77 4.83 -9.45
N TYR A 178 -9.25 5.29 -8.32
CA TYR A 178 -9.80 4.94 -7.00
C TYR A 178 -11.23 5.47 -6.79
N LYS A 179 -11.52 6.73 -7.10
CA LYS A 179 -12.88 7.30 -7.02
C LYS A 179 -13.88 6.53 -7.90
N GLU A 180 -13.46 6.11 -9.09
CA GLU A 180 -14.26 5.27 -9.96
C GLU A 180 -14.53 3.90 -9.35
N ALA A 181 -13.55 3.27 -8.71
CA ALA A 181 -13.74 2.03 -7.97
C ALA A 181 -14.71 2.20 -6.79
N GLN A 182 -14.64 3.34 -6.06
CA GLN A 182 -15.61 3.65 -5.00
C GLN A 182 -17.04 3.73 -5.54
N ILE A 183 -17.24 4.46 -6.63
CA ILE A 183 -18.55 4.54 -7.30
C ILE A 183 -19.03 3.15 -7.73
N ALA A 184 -18.15 2.33 -8.31
CA ALA A 184 -18.48 0.97 -8.71
C ALA A 184 -18.92 0.12 -7.54
N LEU A 185 -18.24 0.22 -6.40
CA LEU A 185 -18.62 -0.51 -5.19
C LEU A 185 -19.99 -0.08 -4.66
N GLU A 186 -20.25 1.24 -4.58
CA GLU A 186 -21.52 1.76 -4.07
C GLU A 186 -22.69 1.42 -5.01
N VAL A 187 -22.52 1.57 -6.32
CA VAL A 187 -23.52 1.19 -7.31
C VAL A 187 -23.81 -0.32 -7.25
N SER A 188 -22.77 -1.14 -7.02
CA SER A 188 -22.96 -2.59 -6.93
C SER A 188 -23.85 -3.01 -5.76
N LYS A 189 -23.79 -2.30 -4.65
CA LYS A 189 -24.65 -2.57 -3.47
C LYS A 189 -26.14 -2.35 -3.76
N ILE A 190 -26.45 -1.50 -4.73
CA ILE A 190 -27.83 -1.13 -5.06
C ILE A 190 -28.37 -1.98 -6.22
N PHE A 191 -27.58 -2.19 -7.25
CA PHE A 191 -28.05 -2.76 -8.52
C PHE A 191 -27.49 -4.15 -8.83
N TYR A 192 -26.43 -4.57 -8.14
CA TYR A 192 -25.69 -5.82 -8.40
C TYR A 192 -25.33 -6.52 -7.09
N GLU A 193 -26.32 -6.72 -6.22
CA GLU A 193 -26.14 -7.20 -4.84
C GLU A 193 -25.33 -8.50 -4.75
N ASP A 194 -25.53 -9.40 -5.72
CA ASP A 194 -24.84 -10.70 -5.82
C ASP A 194 -23.44 -10.60 -6.46
N ALA A 195 -23.08 -9.46 -7.04
CA ALA A 195 -21.79 -9.30 -7.70
C ALA A 195 -20.68 -9.10 -6.66
N SER A 196 -19.72 -10.01 -6.61
CA SER A 196 -18.53 -9.88 -5.77
C SER A 196 -17.38 -9.13 -6.46
N VAL A 197 -17.39 -9.02 -7.78
CA VAL A 197 -16.41 -8.26 -8.57
C VAL A 197 -17.18 -7.38 -9.55
N ILE A 198 -16.86 -6.09 -9.58
CA ILE A 198 -17.48 -5.12 -10.46
C ILE A 198 -16.45 -4.13 -11.01
N ALA A 199 -16.45 -3.87 -12.32
CA ALA A 199 -15.62 -2.84 -12.91
C ALA A 199 -16.46 -1.59 -13.23
N TYR A 200 -15.88 -0.41 -13.01
CA TYR A 200 -16.56 0.87 -13.20
C TYR A 200 -17.19 1.04 -14.60
N ASN A 201 -16.51 0.56 -15.64
CA ASN A 201 -17.00 0.62 -17.02
C ASN A 201 -18.16 -0.36 -17.31
N GLN A 202 -18.47 -1.32 -16.41
CA GLN A 202 -19.61 -2.22 -16.51
C GLN A 202 -20.91 -1.65 -15.94
N LEU A 203 -20.84 -0.53 -15.22
CA LEU A 203 -22.01 0.05 -14.53
C LEU A 203 -23.11 0.56 -15.48
N GLY A 204 -22.79 0.81 -16.73
CA GLY A 204 -23.76 1.31 -17.72
C GLY A 204 -24.52 2.55 -17.21
N ILE A 205 -25.84 2.48 -17.26
CA ILE A 205 -26.75 3.56 -16.83
C ILE A 205 -26.76 3.76 -15.29
N GLY A 206 -26.43 2.73 -14.50
CA GLY A 206 -26.34 2.80 -13.03
C GLY A 206 -25.39 3.89 -12.55
N ARG A 207 -24.30 4.14 -13.28
CA ARG A 207 -23.35 5.23 -13.01
C ARG A 207 -24.02 6.61 -13.08
N LEU A 208 -24.88 6.82 -14.09
CA LEU A 208 -25.57 8.11 -14.28
C LEU A 208 -26.61 8.34 -13.19
N ILE A 209 -27.33 7.29 -12.80
CA ILE A 209 -28.34 7.37 -11.73
C ILE A 209 -27.69 7.71 -10.39
N TYR A 210 -26.55 7.10 -10.08
CA TYR A 210 -25.82 7.36 -8.82
C TYR A 210 -25.25 8.79 -8.74
N GLN A 211 -24.95 9.43 -9.87
CA GLN A 211 -24.41 10.80 -9.92
C GLN A 211 -25.49 11.89 -9.92
N LEU A 212 -26.78 11.50 -9.98
CA LEU A 212 -27.86 12.47 -9.84
C LEU A 212 -28.01 12.89 -8.37
N PRO A 213 -28.20 14.22 -8.08
CA PRO A 213 -28.39 14.75 -6.74
C PRO A 213 -29.68 14.29 -6.08
#